data_08163b69cd657ba5f5c6e9b21b0add0a
#
_entry.id   08163b69cd657ba5f5c6e9b21b0add0a
#
_cell.length_a   1.000
_cell.length_b   1.000
_cell.length_c   1.000
_cell.angle_alpha   90.00
_cell.angle_beta   90.00
_cell.angle_gamma   90.00
#
_symmetry.space_group_name_H-M   'P 1'
#
loop_
_entity.id
_entity.type
_entity.pdbx_description
1 polymer ?
#
loop_
_entity_poly.entity_id
_entity_poly.type
_entity_poly.pdbx_seq_one_letter_code
_entity_poly.pdbx_strand_id
1 'polypeptide(L)'
;MMTNEELFASIYTHDTIYLPPSEQDCAALEVALGCSHAKCRFCDFAKDPFQIHSMEQIRRNMQILGRFRPDAYRLFLLGENAFVLDYQKLCQIFDMTDQYMPNIHEFSMYSRIDDIARKTDEELRMLHKMGLSTLHIGLEKIG
;
A
#
# COMPACT_ATOMS: atom_id res chain seq x y z
N MET A 1 24.24 11.12 -10.25
CA MET A 1 23.94 10.47 -8.97
C MET A 1 22.75 11.14 -8.32
N MET A 2 21.79 10.38 -7.85
CA MET A 2 20.61 10.95 -7.23
C MET A 2 20.90 11.44 -5.83
N THR A 3 20.28 12.55 -5.47
CA THR A 3 20.35 13.01 -4.08
C THR A 3 19.45 12.10 -3.25
N ASN A 4 19.53 12.19 -1.94
CA ASN A 4 18.68 11.40 -1.05
C ASN A 4 17.21 11.74 -1.27
N GLU A 5 16.90 13.01 -1.52
CA GLU A 5 15.53 13.42 -1.77
C GLU A 5 15.02 12.84 -3.07
N GLU A 6 15.84 12.82 -4.10
CA GLU A 6 15.45 12.25 -5.38
C GLU A 6 15.26 10.74 -5.26
N LEU A 7 16.13 10.08 -4.51
CA LEU A 7 16.02 8.63 -4.33
C LEU A 7 14.74 8.28 -3.58
N PHE A 8 14.43 9.02 -2.52
CA PHE A 8 13.21 8.80 -1.75
C PHE A 8 11.97 9.05 -2.63
N ALA A 9 11.98 10.13 -3.41
CA ALA A 9 10.85 10.46 -4.28
C ALA A 9 10.66 9.44 -5.40
N SER A 10 11.72 8.73 -5.79
CA SER A 10 11.65 7.78 -6.90
C SER A 10 10.77 6.55 -6.60
N ILE A 11 10.43 6.32 -5.33
CA ILE A 11 9.58 5.18 -4.97
C ILE A 11 8.09 5.52 -5.12
N TYR A 12 7.77 6.77 -5.44
CA TYR A 12 6.38 7.19 -5.63
C TYR A 12 6.18 7.70 -7.05
N THR A 13 5.04 7.35 -7.63
CA THR A 13 4.71 7.76 -8.99
C THR A 13 4.19 9.20 -9.04
N HIS A 14 3.51 9.64 -7.98
CA HIS A 14 2.94 10.98 -7.92
C HIS A 14 3.62 11.81 -6.86
N ASP A 15 3.65 13.13 -7.07
CA ASP A 15 4.23 14.06 -6.10
C ASP A 15 3.39 14.14 -4.84
N THR A 16 2.08 13.98 -4.97
CA THR A 16 1.17 14.05 -3.83
C THR A 16 0.81 12.66 -3.36
N ILE A 17 0.99 12.40 -2.07
CA ILE A 17 0.68 11.12 -1.48
C ILE A 17 -0.59 11.30 -0.66
N TYR A 18 -1.61 10.50 -0.97
CA TYR A 18 -2.90 10.60 -0.28
C TYR A 18 -2.97 9.54 0.82
N LEU A 19 -2.86 9.99 2.05
CA LEU A 19 -2.99 9.13 3.22
C LEU A 19 -4.16 9.57 4.06
N PRO A 20 -4.86 8.63 4.73
CA PRO A 20 -5.89 9.01 5.68
C PRO A 20 -5.27 9.85 6.80
N PRO A 21 -6.04 10.74 7.43
CA PRO A 21 -5.50 11.56 8.52
C PRO A 21 -4.82 10.77 9.63
N SER A 22 -5.33 9.59 9.94
CA SER A 22 -4.77 8.74 10.99
C SER A 22 -3.46 8.08 10.60
N GLU A 23 -3.08 8.15 9.31
CA GLU A 23 -1.90 7.47 8.79
C GLU A 23 -0.77 8.43 8.39
N GLN A 24 -0.86 9.69 8.77
CA GLN A 24 0.12 10.68 8.32
C GLN A 24 1.54 10.41 8.81
N ASP A 25 1.69 9.72 9.93
CA ASP A 25 3.00 9.42 10.48
C ASP A 25 3.56 8.07 10.02
N CYS A 26 2.83 7.34 9.22
CA CYS A 26 3.26 6.03 8.77
C CYS A 26 4.27 6.13 7.64
N ALA A 27 5.08 5.10 7.48
CA ALA A 27 5.83 4.94 6.25
C ALA A 27 4.85 4.50 5.17
N ALA A 28 4.99 4.99 3.96
CA ALA A 28 4.09 4.66 2.85
C ALA A 28 4.86 3.95 1.75
N LEU A 29 4.38 2.78 1.34
CA LEU A 29 4.99 1.99 0.27
C LEU A 29 3.99 1.89 -0.88
N GLU A 30 4.33 2.42 -2.05
CA GLU A 30 3.43 2.36 -3.19
C GLU A 30 3.47 0.98 -3.80
N VAL A 31 2.33 0.31 -3.85
CA VAL A 31 2.21 -1.04 -4.39
C VAL A 31 1.33 -1.11 -5.64
N ALA A 32 0.54 -0.09 -5.88
CA ALA A 32 -0.35 -0.04 -7.03
C ALA A 32 -0.57 1.40 -7.47
N LEU A 33 -0.90 1.56 -8.75
CA LEU A 33 -1.12 2.86 -9.34
C LEU A 33 -2.50 2.84 -9.98
N GLY A 34 -3.19 3.96 -9.96
CA GLY A 34 -4.49 4.11 -10.56
C GLY A 34 -5.59 3.51 -9.71
N CYS A 35 -6.79 3.50 -10.23
CA CYS A 35 -7.95 2.99 -9.53
C CYS A 35 -8.54 1.80 -10.27
N SER A 36 -8.81 0.71 -9.53
CA SER A 36 -9.39 -0.48 -10.13
C SER A 36 -10.81 -0.24 -10.63
N HIS A 37 -11.44 0.85 -10.17
CA HIS A 37 -12.78 1.21 -10.61
C HIS A 37 -12.67 2.40 -11.56
N ALA A 38 -12.39 2.11 -12.81
CA ALA A 38 -12.05 3.09 -13.83
C ALA A 38 -13.11 4.15 -14.12
N LYS A 39 -14.30 4.02 -13.58
CA LYS A 39 -15.39 4.96 -13.86
C LYS A 39 -15.49 6.11 -12.87
N CYS A 40 -14.60 6.17 -11.90
CA CYS A 40 -14.64 7.22 -10.90
C CYS A 40 -14.17 8.53 -11.54
N ARG A 41 -15.04 9.54 -11.55
CA ARG A 41 -14.73 10.82 -12.19
C ARG A 41 -14.12 11.84 -11.27
N PHE A 42 -14.17 11.58 -9.98
CA PHE A 42 -13.75 12.55 -9.01
C PHE A 42 -12.40 12.27 -8.36
N CYS A 43 -11.76 11.21 -8.81
CA CYS A 43 -10.48 10.79 -8.26
C CYS A 43 -9.39 11.02 -9.28
N ASP A 44 -8.31 11.68 -8.90
CA ASP A 44 -7.19 11.89 -9.81
C ASP A 44 -6.57 10.59 -10.25
N PHE A 45 -6.66 9.56 -9.42
CA PHE A 45 -6.11 8.25 -9.76
C PHE A 45 -6.87 7.59 -10.91
N ALA A 46 -8.12 8.01 -11.16
CA ALA A 46 -8.89 7.44 -12.24
C ALA A 46 -8.34 7.80 -13.62
N LYS A 47 -7.45 8.79 -13.68
CA LYS A 47 -6.87 9.21 -14.95
C LYS A 47 -5.72 8.29 -15.34
N ASP A 48 -5.19 7.54 -14.40
CA ASP A 48 -4.09 6.62 -14.66
C ASP A 48 -4.64 5.21 -14.85
N PRO A 49 -4.05 4.41 -15.74
CA PRO A 49 -4.49 3.04 -15.88
C PRO A 49 -4.18 2.28 -14.58
N PHE A 50 -5.08 1.42 -14.17
CA PHE A 50 -4.85 0.63 -12.97
C PHE A 50 -3.70 -0.34 -13.22
N GLN A 51 -2.74 -0.36 -12.33
CA GLN A 51 -1.56 -1.17 -12.49
C GLN A 51 -1.01 -1.55 -11.13
N ILE A 52 -0.67 -2.82 -10.96
CA ILE A 52 -0.03 -3.30 -9.74
C ILE A 52 1.46 -3.38 -10.03
N HIS A 53 2.28 -2.82 -9.15
CA HIS A 53 3.72 -2.88 -9.33
C HIS A 53 4.23 -4.33 -9.21
N SER A 54 5.29 -4.65 -9.92
CA SER A 54 5.89 -5.97 -9.83
C SER A 54 6.49 -6.16 -8.43
N MET A 55 6.64 -7.41 -8.04
CA MET A 55 7.26 -7.70 -6.74
C MET A 55 8.68 -7.19 -6.65
N GLU A 56 9.40 -7.17 -7.78
CA GLU A 56 10.75 -6.61 -7.81
C GLU A 56 10.73 -5.11 -7.56
N GLN A 57 9.78 -4.41 -8.14
CA GLN A 57 9.64 -2.97 -7.93
C GLN A 57 9.24 -2.67 -6.49
N ILE A 58 8.34 -3.46 -5.93
CA ILE A 58 7.92 -3.31 -4.54
C ILE A 58 9.11 -3.54 -3.61
N ARG A 59 9.90 -4.58 -3.88
CA ARG A 59 11.08 -4.88 -3.06
C ARG A 59 12.08 -3.73 -3.09
N ARG A 60 12.36 -3.20 -4.28
CA ARG A 60 13.27 -2.07 -4.42
C ARG A 60 12.75 -0.86 -3.64
N ASN A 61 11.47 -0.58 -3.77
CA ASN A 61 10.87 0.55 -3.07
C ASN A 61 10.94 0.37 -1.56
N MET A 62 10.74 -0.85 -1.07
CA MET A 62 10.85 -1.15 0.35
C MET A 62 12.29 -1.02 0.86
N GLN A 63 13.27 -1.44 0.06
CA GLN A 63 14.67 -1.28 0.44
C GLN A 63 15.02 0.19 0.61
N ILE A 64 14.56 1.03 -0.31
CA ILE A 64 14.80 2.46 -0.26
C ILE A 64 14.09 3.07 0.94
N LEU A 65 12.82 2.73 1.11
CA LEU A 65 12.02 3.26 2.21
C LEU A 65 12.63 2.89 3.57
N GLY A 66 13.14 1.68 3.69
CA GLY A 66 13.75 1.22 4.94
C GLY A 66 15.02 1.98 5.29
N ARG A 67 15.71 2.54 4.28
CA ARG A 67 16.90 3.36 4.55
C ARG A 67 16.52 4.72 5.12
N PHE A 68 15.37 5.25 4.73
CA PHE A 68 14.94 6.58 5.16
C PHE A 68 13.99 6.56 6.35
N ARG A 69 13.34 5.44 6.58
CA ARG A 69 12.38 5.29 7.68
C ARG A 69 12.64 4.00 8.46
N PRO A 70 13.87 3.81 8.99
CA PRO A 70 14.21 2.56 9.67
C PRO A 70 13.44 2.32 10.97
N ASP A 71 12.94 3.39 11.60
CA ASP A 71 12.23 3.25 12.86
C ASP A 71 10.71 3.19 12.67
N ALA A 72 10.24 3.16 11.43
CA ALA A 72 8.80 3.12 11.18
C ALA A 72 8.20 1.86 11.79
N TYR A 73 7.09 2.04 12.50
CA TYR A 73 6.39 0.96 13.17
C TYR A 73 5.20 0.46 12.33
N ARG A 74 4.64 1.33 11.52
CA ARG A 74 3.43 1.05 10.76
C ARG A 74 3.68 1.36 9.29
N LEU A 75 3.30 0.45 8.42
CA LEU A 75 3.47 0.61 6.98
C LEU A 75 2.11 0.72 6.31
N PHE A 76 1.91 1.80 5.56
CA PHE A 76 0.71 1.97 4.76
C PHE A 76 1.02 1.55 3.33
N LEU A 77 0.29 0.57 2.80
CA LEU A 77 0.45 0.14 1.41
C LEU A 77 -0.34 1.11 0.54
N LEU A 78 0.39 1.96 -0.17
CA LEU A 78 -0.18 3.06 -0.91
C LEU A 78 -0.76 2.61 -2.25
N GLY A 79 -1.95 3.04 -2.54
CA GLY A 79 -2.70 2.72 -3.74
C GLY A 79 -4.16 2.97 -3.42
N GLU A 80 -4.93 3.36 -4.41
CA GLU A 80 -6.34 3.66 -4.20
C GLU A 80 -7.07 2.47 -3.61
N ASN A 81 -6.64 1.26 -3.93
CA ASN A 81 -7.26 0.04 -3.46
C ASN A 81 -6.20 -1.06 -3.40
N ALA A 82 -5.26 -0.91 -2.49
CA ALA A 82 -4.15 -1.87 -2.39
C ALA A 82 -4.63 -3.27 -2.02
N PHE A 83 -5.77 -3.39 -1.37
CA PHE A 83 -6.29 -4.70 -0.95
C PHE A 83 -6.82 -5.54 -2.11
N VAL A 84 -6.78 -5.00 -3.33
CA VAL A 84 -7.11 -5.79 -4.52
C VAL A 84 -6.01 -6.83 -4.77
N LEU A 85 -4.82 -6.63 -4.21
CA LEU A 85 -3.74 -7.60 -4.32
C LEU A 85 -4.20 -8.92 -3.71
N ASP A 86 -3.83 -10.03 -4.35
CA ASP A 86 -4.25 -11.31 -3.83
C ASP A 86 -3.53 -11.64 -2.51
N TYR A 87 -4.05 -12.62 -1.82
CA TYR A 87 -3.54 -13.03 -0.52
C TYR A 87 -2.05 -13.35 -0.56
N GLN A 88 -1.60 -14.08 -1.58
CA GLN A 88 -0.19 -14.47 -1.67
C GLN A 88 0.74 -13.27 -1.82
N LYS A 89 0.35 -12.31 -2.64
CA LYS A 89 1.17 -11.10 -2.82
C LYS A 89 1.23 -10.28 -1.55
N LEU A 90 0.11 -10.15 -0.85
CA LEU A 90 0.09 -9.44 0.41
C LEU A 90 1.00 -10.12 1.44
N CYS A 91 0.98 -11.45 1.51
CA CYS A 91 1.85 -12.19 2.41
C CYS A 91 3.31 -11.97 2.06
N GLN A 92 3.65 -11.96 0.77
CA GLN A 92 5.02 -11.72 0.34
C GLN A 92 5.49 -10.33 0.73
N ILE A 93 4.63 -9.32 0.58
CA ILE A 93 4.96 -7.94 0.96
C ILE A 93 5.16 -7.85 2.47
N PHE A 94 4.27 -8.47 3.24
CA PHE A 94 4.39 -8.44 4.70
C PHE A 94 5.67 -9.14 5.16
N ASP A 95 6.02 -10.26 4.52
CA ASP A 95 7.24 -10.98 4.88
C ASP A 95 8.50 -10.19 4.52
N MET A 96 8.47 -9.39 3.46
CA MET A 96 9.63 -8.58 3.09
C MET A 96 10.01 -7.58 4.16
N THR A 97 9.06 -7.15 5.00
CA THR A 97 9.37 -6.18 6.05
C THR A 97 10.33 -6.76 7.08
N ASP A 98 10.34 -8.08 7.26
CA ASP A 98 11.26 -8.70 8.20
C ASP A 98 12.70 -8.48 7.76
N GLN A 99 12.92 -8.37 6.46
CA GLN A 99 14.26 -8.18 5.92
C GLN A 99 14.64 -6.71 5.79
N TYR A 100 13.72 -5.88 5.32
CA TYR A 100 14.04 -4.49 4.97
C TYR A 100 13.54 -3.44 5.96
N MET A 101 12.49 -3.74 6.69
CA MET A 101 11.90 -2.81 7.66
C MET A 101 11.46 -3.60 8.89
N PRO A 102 12.40 -4.16 9.65
CA PRO A 102 12.07 -5.09 10.74
C PRO A 102 11.29 -4.49 11.92
N ASN A 103 11.20 -3.17 11.99
CA ASN A 103 10.42 -2.54 13.06
C ASN A 103 8.93 -2.39 12.72
N ILE A 104 8.54 -2.74 11.49
CA ILE A 104 7.14 -2.67 11.11
C ILE A 104 6.39 -3.81 11.79
N HIS A 105 5.33 -3.45 12.52
CA HIS A 105 4.47 -4.42 13.20
C HIS A 105 3.02 -4.30 12.77
N GLU A 106 2.66 -3.25 12.05
CA GLU A 106 1.30 -3.04 11.61
C GLU A 106 1.24 -2.62 10.16
N PHE A 107 0.23 -3.08 9.47
CA PHE A 107 0.01 -2.73 8.07
C PHE A 107 -1.40 -2.15 7.92
N SER A 108 -1.53 -1.15 7.06
CA SER A 108 -2.83 -0.57 6.75
C SER A 108 -2.87 -0.23 5.27
N MET A 109 -4.06 -0.09 4.73
CA MET A 109 -4.24 0.21 3.31
C MET A 109 -5.69 0.55 3.02
N TYR A 110 -5.94 1.12 1.86
CA TYR A 110 -7.29 1.32 1.38
C TYR A 110 -7.83 0.01 0.81
N SER A 111 -9.12 -0.19 0.94
CA SER A 111 -9.79 -1.35 0.38
C SER A 111 -11.21 -0.99 -0.05
N ARG A 112 -11.71 -1.71 -1.03
CA ARG A 112 -13.11 -1.69 -1.37
C ARG A 112 -13.77 -2.89 -0.70
N ILE A 113 -15.04 -2.78 -0.40
CA ILE A 113 -15.78 -3.88 0.23
C ILE A 113 -15.72 -5.15 -0.61
N ASP A 114 -15.80 -5.01 -1.93
CA ASP A 114 -15.73 -6.16 -2.83
C ASP A 114 -14.43 -6.95 -2.69
N ASP A 115 -13.33 -6.27 -2.47
CA ASP A 115 -12.04 -6.95 -2.34
C ASP A 115 -11.90 -7.66 -1.02
N ILE A 116 -12.56 -7.16 0.01
CA ILE A 116 -12.62 -7.87 1.29
C ILE A 116 -13.44 -9.13 1.11
N ALA A 117 -14.56 -9.02 0.39
CA ALA A 117 -15.46 -10.17 0.17
C ALA A 117 -14.83 -11.28 -0.68
N ARG A 118 -13.84 -10.93 -1.50
CA ARG A 118 -13.16 -11.93 -2.33
C ARG A 118 -12.18 -12.80 -1.57
N LYS A 119 -11.78 -12.37 -0.37
CA LYS A 119 -10.85 -13.14 0.43
C LYS A 119 -11.64 -14.01 1.41
N THR A 120 -11.10 -15.18 1.70
CA THR A 120 -11.77 -16.08 2.64
C THR A 120 -11.57 -15.59 4.06
N ASP A 121 -12.40 -16.04 4.99
CA ASP A 121 -12.25 -15.67 6.39
C ASP A 121 -10.90 -16.10 6.93
N GLU A 122 -10.42 -17.27 6.46
CA GLU A 122 -9.11 -17.75 6.90
C GLU A 122 -8.00 -16.86 6.40
N GLU A 123 -8.08 -16.41 5.15
CA GLU A 123 -7.08 -15.50 4.59
C GLU A 123 -7.06 -14.19 5.36
N LEU A 124 -8.23 -13.63 5.66
CA LEU A 124 -8.32 -12.39 6.42
C LEU A 124 -7.73 -12.56 7.81
N ARG A 125 -7.98 -13.70 8.43
CA ARG A 125 -7.47 -13.98 9.76
C ARG A 125 -5.95 -14.09 9.77
N MET A 126 -5.39 -14.74 8.74
CA MET A 126 -3.95 -14.87 8.62
C MET A 126 -3.27 -13.53 8.36
N LEU A 127 -3.86 -12.69 7.52
CA LEU A 127 -3.32 -11.36 7.28
C LEU A 127 -3.31 -10.54 8.57
N HIS A 128 -4.36 -10.67 9.37
CA HIS A 128 -4.41 -9.99 10.66
C HIS A 128 -3.29 -10.47 11.57
N LYS A 129 -3.02 -11.77 11.59
CA LYS A 129 -1.94 -12.32 12.41
C LYS A 129 -0.58 -11.81 11.95
N MET A 130 -0.42 -11.53 10.66
CA MET A 130 0.83 -11.02 10.13
C MET A 130 1.01 -9.52 10.38
N GLY A 131 -0.03 -8.85 10.85
CA GLY A 131 0.06 -7.44 11.18
C GLY A 131 -0.96 -6.51 10.55
N LEU A 132 -1.84 -7.02 9.68
CA LEU A 132 -2.87 -6.18 9.08
C LEU A 132 -3.79 -5.66 10.19
N SER A 133 -3.74 -4.36 10.44
CA SER A 133 -4.50 -3.77 11.52
C SER A 133 -5.69 -2.93 11.07
N THR A 134 -5.60 -2.31 9.90
CA THR A 134 -6.63 -1.37 9.47
C THR A 134 -6.84 -1.42 7.97
N LEU A 135 -8.09 -1.48 7.57
CA LEU A 135 -8.49 -1.31 6.18
C LEU A 135 -9.35 -0.07 6.12
N HIS A 136 -8.94 0.91 5.33
CA HIS A 136 -9.71 2.14 5.14
C HIS A 136 -10.63 1.92 3.94
N ILE A 137 -11.91 1.77 4.19
CA ILE A 137 -12.87 1.51 3.14
C ILE A 137 -13.32 2.82 2.56
N GLY A 138 -13.04 3.01 1.28
CA GLY A 138 -13.53 4.17 0.57
C GLY A 138 -15.01 4.05 0.43
N LEU A 139 -15.72 4.93 1.12
CA LEU A 139 -17.13 4.99 0.94
C LEU A 139 -17.30 5.81 -0.27
N GLU A 140 -17.17 5.16 -1.40
CA GLU A 140 -17.46 5.80 -2.59
C GLU A 140 -18.81 6.21 -2.53
N LYS A 141 -19.11 7.41 -2.70
CA LYS A 141 -20.35 7.87 -2.65
C LYS A 141 -21.12 7.32 -3.62
N ILE A 142 -21.93 6.64 -3.23
CA ILE A 142 -22.77 6.03 -4.06
C ILE A 142 -23.79 6.92 -4.41
N GLY A 143 -23.93 7.19 -5.40
CA GLY A 143 -25.05 7.91 -5.83
C GLY A 143 -25.15 8.99 -6.13
#